data_4ce07cb777254eeb5849c10c4b3ed527
#
_entry.id   4ce07cb777254eeb5849c10c4b3ed527
#
_cell.length_a   1.000
_cell.length_b   1.000
_cell.length_c   1.000
_cell.angle_alpha   90.00
_cell.angle_beta   90.00
_cell.angle_gamma   90.00
#
_symmetry.space_group_name_H-M   'P 1'
#
loop_
_entity.id
_entity.type
_entity.pdbx_description
1 polymer ?
#
loop_
_entity_poly.entity_id
_entity_poly.type
_entity_poly.pdbx_seq_one_letter_code
_entity_poly.pdbx_strand_id
1 'polypeptide(L)'
;MIWLRLLSPRKWSQIDPRYLPFADLTSADLPLSKLLRLSLFQVSVGLATALLVGTLNRVLIVELGVAAWLVASMVALPVLVAPFRALVGFRSDTHRSAIGWRRVPYIWMGSLLQFGGLAIMPFSLILLSGDTHWPTWIGPASAAFAFLLVGLGMQTVQTAGLALASDLVAKEKRPRMVALMYTMLLAGMLVSALVFSVFLQDFSKFRLIQVVQAAAFVGLMLNLVALWKQEARRPSSTRRTDERPVFWTAWRVFVGAPGNLRFLVALALGTMAFAMQDIILEPYGAEVLGLSVAETTALTALMAGGALAAFLSAAALIQRGLSPTLVASVGALLGVVAFSLVIFANPFQSELLFRVGTVLIGFGGGLFSIGTLTAALQLEEGGLTGLAIGAWGAVYATSTGIAIALGGGLRDVFTELAVSGALGPALDSAAVGYGVVYHLELLMLFVTMVAMGPLVYRRQLKGRPMEKFGLAEFPS
;
A
#
# COMPACT_ATOMS: atom_id res chain seq x y z
N MET A 1 25.04 -19.27 -22.00
CA MET A 1 24.35 -18.85 -23.25
C MET A 1 22.93 -19.44 -23.44
N ILE A 2 22.50 -20.45 -22.68
CA ILE A 2 21.16 -21.08 -22.82
C ILE A 2 20.05 -20.21 -22.24
N TRP A 3 20.30 -19.47 -21.16
CA TRP A 3 19.30 -18.63 -20.47
C TRP A 3 18.86 -17.39 -21.25
N LEU A 4 19.69 -16.83 -22.13
CA LEU A 4 19.34 -15.69 -22.98
C LEU A 4 18.38 -16.06 -24.14
N ARG A 5 18.28 -17.34 -24.52
CA ARG A 5 17.33 -17.80 -25.54
C ARG A 5 15.89 -17.97 -25.01
N LEU A 6 15.69 -18.03 -23.68
CA LEU A 6 14.37 -18.11 -23.05
C LEU A 6 13.67 -16.75 -22.95
N LEU A 7 14.40 -15.66 -23.08
CA LEU A 7 13.89 -14.29 -22.97
C LEU A 7 13.54 -13.62 -24.32
N SER A 8 13.52 -14.40 -25.43
CA SER A 8 13.18 -13.78 -26.74
C SER A 8 11.69 -13.43 -26.81
N PRO A 9 11.32 -12.18 -27.18
CA PRO A 9 9.92 -11.73 -27.28
C PRO A 9 9.05 -12.60 -28.20
N ARG A 10 9.65 -13.29 -29.17
CA ARG A 10 8.96 -14.21 -30.10
C ARG A 10 8.45 -15.49 -29.43
N LYS A 11 9.10 -15.99 -28.37
CA LYS A 11 8.62 -17.18 -27.66
C LYS A 11 7.46 -16.86 -26.72
N TRP A 12 7.42 -15.65 -26.18
CA TRP A 12 6.29 -15.20 -25.35
C TRP A 12 5.00 -15.03 -26.14
N SER A 13 5.08 -14.71 -27.43
CA SER A 13 3.92 -14.66 -28.32
C SER A 13 3.34 -16.03 -28.72
N GLN A 14 4.08 -17.12 -28.43
CA GLN A 14 3.65 -18.51 -28.70
C GLN A 14 3.07 -19.21 -27.47
N ILE A 15 3.11 -18.60 -26.29
CA ILE A 15 2.48 -19.13 -25.08
C ILE A 15 0.98 -18.98 -25.27
N ASP A 16 0.24 -20.08 -25.12
CA ASP A 16 -1.23 -20.06 -25.15
C ASP A 16 -1.71 -18.99 -24.14
N PRO A 17 -2.57 -18.05 -24.57
CA PRO A 17 -3.12 -17.00 -23.70
C PRO A 17 -3.71 -17.53 -22.38
N ARG A 18 -4.12 -18.81 -22.34
CA ARG A 18 -4.65 -19.48 -21.15
C ARG A 18 -3.65 -19.57 -19.98
N TYR A 19 -2.35 -19.56 -20.27
CA TYR A 19 -1.29 -19.62 -19.26
C TYR A 19 -0.74 -18.25 -18.86
N LEU A 20 -1.17 -17.17 -19.50
CA LEU A 20 -0.73 -15.82 -19.18
C LEU A 20 -1.71 -15.17 -18.20
N PRO A 21 -1.29 -14.83 -16.97
CA PRO A 21 -2.12 -14.10 -16.03
C PRO A 21 -2.66 -12.83 -16.68
N PHE A 22 -3.95 -12.55 -16.49
CA PHE A 22 -4.65 -11.38 -17.04
C PHE A 22 -4.76 -11.32 -18.59
N ALA A 23 -4.50 -12.41 -19.32
CA ALA A 23 -4.64 -12.44 -20.78
C ALA A 23 -6.09 -12.22 -21.24
N ASP A 24 -7.07 -12.56 -20.41
CA ASP A 24 -8.49 -12.32 -20.60
C ASP A 24 -8.91 -10.84 -20.58
N LEU A 25 -8.04 -9.95 -20.04
CA LEU A 25 -8.22 -8.50 -20.14
C LEU A 25 -7.98 -7.96 -21.54
N THR A 26 -7.32 -8.74 -22.40
CA THR A 26 -6.90 -8.29 -23.71
C THR A 26 -8.05 -8.24 -24.72
N SER A 27 -7.90 -7.36 -25.72
CA SER A 27 -8.71 -7.29 -26.92
C SER A 27 -7.79 -6.93 -28.10
N ALA A 28 -8.29 -7.03 -29.35
CA ALA A 28 -7.50 -6.65 -30.52
C ALA A 28 -6.94 -5.22 -30.42
N ASP A 29 -7.73 -4.30 -29.86
CA ASP A 29 -7.33 -2.89 -29.68
C ASP A 29 -6.51 -2.63 -28.39
N LEU A 30 -6.50 -3.61 -27.45
CA LEU A 30 -5.87 -3.47 -26.15
C LEU A 30 -5.03 -4.71 -25.81
N PRO A 31 -3.84 -4.87 -26.43
CA PRO A 31 -2.97 -6.01 -26.18
C PRO A 31 -2.37 -5.96 -24.74
N LEU A 32 -1.99 -7.13 -24.21
CA LEU A 32 -1.42 -7.27 -22.86
C LEU A 32 -0.20 -6.35 -22.65
N SER A 33 0.64 -6.19 -23.67
CA SER A 33 1.80 -5.30 -23.62
C SER A 33 1.45 -3.84 -23.34
N LYS A 34 0.32 -3.37 -23.87
CA LYS A 34 -0.20 -2.02 -23.61
C LYS A 34 -0.70 -1.87 -22.18
N LEU A 35 -1.37 -2.91 -21.64
CA LEU A 35 -1.83 -2.97 -20.27
C LEU A 35 -0.67 -3.02 -19.28
N LEU A 36 0.32 -3.88 -19.52
CA LEU A 36 1.53 -3.99 -18.69
C LEU A 36 2.34 -2.68 -18.73
N ARG A 37 2.44 -2.04 -19.89
CA ARG A 37 3.09 -0.74 -19.99
C ARG A 37 2.34 0.33 -19.19
N LEU A 38 1.01 0.38 -19.27
CA LEU A 38 0.23 1.28 -18.44
C LEU A 38 0.45 1.02 -16.97
N SER A 39 0.50 -0.24 -16.53
CA SER A 39 0.66 -0.60 -15.13
C SER A 39 2.01 -0.20 -14.52
N LEU A 40 2.99 0.27 -15.30
CA LEU A 40 4.27 0.77 -14.80
C LEU A 40 4.12 1.98 -13.88
N PHE A 41 3.03 2.75 -13.96
CA PHE A 41 2.77 3.80 -12.97
C PHE A 41 2.59 3.22 -11.56
N GLN A 42 2.02 2.03 -11.43
CA GLN A 42 1.90 1.35 -10.14
C GLN A 42 3.26 0.85 -9.63
N VAL A 43 4.15 0.42 -10.53
CA VAL A 43 5.53 0.09 -10.17
C VAL A 43 6.26 1.32 -9.63
N SER A 44 6.06 2.51 -10.24
CA SER A 44 6.60 3.79 -9.74
C SER A 44 6.05 4.15 -8.36
N VAL A 45 4.76 3.90 -8.10
CA VAL A 45 4.15 4.08 -6.77
C VAL A 45 4.73 3.10 -5.76
N GLY A 46 4.88 1.82 -6.14
CA GLY A 46 5.50 0.79 -5.30
C GLY A 46 6.95 1.11 -4.93
N LEU A 47 7.73 1.59 -5.90
CA LEU A 47 9.12 2.05 -5.68
C LEU A 47 9.17 3.19 -4.65
N ALA A 48 8.33 4.20 -4.78
CA ALA A 48 8.28 5.32 -3.85
C ALA A 48 7.80 4.88 -2.45
N THR A 49 6.84 3.95 -2.37
CA THR A 49 6.35 3.39 -1.10
C THR A 49 7.48 2.63 -0.38
N ALA A 50 8.19 1.73 -1.08
CA ALA A 50 9.31 0.99 -0.51
C ALA A 50 10.42 1.93 0.00
N LEU A 51 10.67 3.04 -0.70
CA LEU A 51 11.66 4.02 -0.28
C LEU A 51 11.22 4.81 0.96
N LEU A 52 9.98 5.33 0.98
CA LEU A 52 9.50 6.20 2.05
C LEU A 52 9.20 5.43 3.34
N VAL A 53 8.42 4.36 3.23
CA VAL A 53 7.95 3.60 4.39
C VAL A 53 9.03 2.66 4.91
N GLY A 54 9.82 2.08 4.02
CA GLY A 54 10.93 1.20 4.39
C GLY A 54 12.21 2.00 4.66
N THR A 55 13.04 2.12 3.65
CA THR A 55 14.44 2.61 3.77
C THR A 55 14.58 3.95 4.47
N LEU A 56 13.82 4.98 4.05
CA LEU A 56 13.94 6.33 4.64
C LEU A 56 13.43 6.39 6.08
N ASN A 57 12.36 5.67 6.39
CA ASN A 57 11.84 5.54 7.74
C ASN A 57 12.93 5.06 8.70
N ARG A 58 13.55 3.95 8.39
CA ARG A 58 14.63 3.37 9.22
C ARG A 58 15.82 4.34 9.35
N VAL A 59 16.27 4.92 8.24
CA VAL A 59 17.43 5.81 8.26
C VAL A 59 17.17 7.07 9.07
N LEU A 60 15.98 7.66 8.97
CA LEU A 60 15.60 8.84 9.75
C LEU A 60 15.59 8.54 11.25
N ILE A 61 15.04 7.40 11.66
CA ILE A 61 14.93 7.05 13.09
C ILE A 61 16.28 6.60 13.65
N VAL A 62 16.95 5.65 12.98
CA VAL A 62 18.12 4.96 13.53
C VAL A 62 19.43 5.71 13.24
N GLU A 63 19.64 6.11 11.98
CA GLU A 63 20.93 6.73 11.58
C GLU A 63 20.99 8.25 11.88
N LEU A 64 19.84 8.94 11.80
CA LEU A 64 19.78 10.37 12.03
C LEU A 64 19.18 10.73 13.39
N GLY A 65 18.70 9.74 14.18
CA GLY A 65 18.17 9.94 15.52
C GLY A 65 16.88 10.79 15.57
N VAL A 66 16.14 10.86 14.48
CA VAL A 66 14.88 11.61 14.43
C VAL A 66 13.80 10.84 15.20
N ALA A 67 13.09 11.53 16.11
CA ALA A 67 12.03 10.91 16.90
C ALA A 67 11.00 10.18 16.02
N ALA A 68 10.64 8.95 16.37
CA ALA A 68 9.78 8.10 15.54
C ALA A 68 8.39 8.71 15.34
N TRP A 69 7.84 9.43 16.33
CA TRP A 69 6.56 10.14 16.17
C TRP A 69 6.61 11.20 15.05
N LEU A 70 7.77 11.87 14.88
CA LEU A 70 7.93 12.89 13.84
C LEU A 70 8.04 12.24 12.47
N VAL A 71 8.83 11.17 12.34
CA VAL A 71 8.94 10.39 11.10
C VAL A 71 7.59 9.75 10.75
N ALA A 72 6.90 9.18 11.73
CA ALA A 72 5.55 8.63 11.56
C ALA A 72 4.56 9.68 11.05
N SER A 73 4.62 10.89 11.61
CA SER A 73 3.80 12.01 11.14
C SER A 73 4.10 12.36 9.67
N MET A 74 5.38 12.40 9.27
CA MET A 74 5.80 12.64 7.89
C MET A 74 5.29 11.57 6.93
N VAL A 75 5.38 10.29 7.31
CA VAL A 75 4.90 9.15 6.53
C VAL A 75 3.37 9.10 6.48
N ALA A 76 2.69 9.49 7.56
CA ALA A 76 1.24 9.52 7.63
C ALA A 76 0.61 10.67 6.84
N LEU A 77 1.29 11.82 6.69
CA LEU A 77 0.79 12.99 5.96
C LEU A 77 0.22 12.66 4.58
N PRO A 78 0.93 11.93 3.69
CA PRO A 78 0.43 11.51 2.39
C PRO A 78 -0.86 10.69 2.46
N VAL A 79 -1.02 9.89 3.51
CA VAL A 79 -2.18 9.01 3.70
C VAL A 79 -3.35 9.78 4.29
N LEU A 80 -3.11 10.68 5.23
CA LEU A 80 -4.13 11.57 5.80
C LEU A 80 -4.71 12.53 4.75
N VAL A 81 -3.95 12.88 3.72
CA VAL A 81 -4.46 13.64 2.55
C VAL A 81 -5.19 12.76 1.53
N ALA A 82 -5.30 11.45 1.74
CA ALA A 82 -6.00 10.54 0.82
C ALA A 82 -7.46 10.95 0.50
N PRO A 83 -8.27 11.61 1.37
CA PRO A 83 -9.57 12.14 0.99
C PRO A 83 -9.52 13.09 -0.23
N PHE A 84 -8.41 13.81 -0.46
CA PHE A 84 -8.22 14.64 -1.65
C PHE A 84 -8.17 13.83 -2.97
N ARG A 85 -7.98 12.50 -2.90
CA ARG A 85 -8.09 11.61 -4.07
C ARG A 85 -9.48 11.70 -4.72
N ALA A 86 -10.54 11.87 -3.92
CA ALA A 86 -11.89 12.07 -4.43
C ALA A 86 -11.98 13.35 -5.27
N LEU A 87 -11.34 14.43 -4.83
CA LEU A 87 -11.27 15.69 -5.56
C LEU A 87 -10.45 15.56 -6.85
N VAL A 88 -9.31 14.89 -6.79
CA VAL A 88 -8.47 14.61 -7.97
C VAL A 88 -9.22 13.73 -8.97
N GLY A 89 -9.89 12.68 -8.49
CA GLY A 89 -10.74 11.81 -9.29
C GLY A 89 -11.83 12.61 -9.99
N PHE A 90 -12.61 13.37 -9.22
CA PHE A 90 -13.69 14.21 -9.75
C PHE A 90 -13.19 15.24 -10.77
N ARG A 91 -12.10 15.96 -10.47
CA ARG A 91 -11.52 16.94 -11.39
C ARG A 91 -10.98 16.28 -12.65
N SER A 92 -10.36 15.10 -12.55
CA SER A 92 -9.86 14.37 -13.70
C SER A 92 -11.00 13.79 -14.57
N ASP A 93 -12.17 13.47 -13.96
CA ASP A 93 -13.39 13.06 -14.69
C ASP A 93 -14.00 14.20 -15.49
N THR A 94 -13.98 15.42 -14.95
CA THR A 94 -14.61 16.61 -15.50
C THR A 94 -13.65 17.53 -16.24
N HIS A 95 -12.37 17.14 -16.38
CA HIS A 95 -11.33 17.98 -16.98
C HIS A 95 -11.61 18.29 -18.45
N ARG A 96 -11.58 19.60 -18.78
CA ARG A 96 -11.70 20.11 -20.13
C ARG A 96 -10.31 20.47 -20.65
N SER A 97 -9.78 19.67 -21.56
CA SER A 97 -8.48 19.93 -22.18
C SER A 97 -8.65 20.31 -23.64
N ALA A 98 -8.00 21.39 -24.06
CA ALA A 98 -7.92 21.77 -25.47
C ALA A 98 -7.26 20.67 -26.34
N ILE A 99 -6.38 19.84 -25.73
CA ILE A 99 -5.67 18.73 -26.39
C ILE A 99 -6.55 17.48 -26.45
N GLY A 100 -7.64 17.42 -25.65
CA GLY A 100 -8.55 16.27 -25.58
C GLY A 100 -8.09 15.14 -24.65
N TRP A 101 -7.10 15.39 -23.77
CA TRP A 101 -6.69 14.48 -22.70
C TRP A 101 -7.39 14.82 -21.39
N ARG A 102 -7.91 13.81 -20.70
CA ARG A 102 -8.62 13.97 -19.41
C ARG A 102 -7.76 13.57 -18.24
N ARG A 103 -7.10 12.40 -18.32
CA ARG A 103 -6.36 11.75 -17.23
C ARG A 103 -4.86 12.04 -17.27
N VAL A 104 -4.28 12.03 -18.46
CA VAL A 104 -2.84 12.22 -18.69
C VAL A 104 -2.28 13.46 -17.98
N PRO A 105 -2.93 14.66 -18.01
CA PRO A 105 -2.40 15.85 -17.33
C PRO A 105 -2.23 15.64 -15.81
N TYR A 106 -3.15 14.91 -15.17
CA TYR A 106 -3.08 14.64 -13.73
C TYR A 106 -1.98 13.63 -13.39
N ILE A 107 -1.82 12.57 -14.19
CA ILE A 107 -0.73 11.61 -14.00
C ILE A 107 0.61 12.31 -14.19
N TRP A 108 0.73 13.17 -15.19
CA TRP A 108 1.93 13.97 -15.44
C TRP A 108 2.26 14.91 -14.27
N MET A 109 1.29 15.68 -13.79
CA MET A 109 1.48 16.57 -12.64
C MET A 109 1.83 15.79 -11.38
N GLY A 110 1.15 14.66 -11.13
CA GLY A 110 1.49 13.78 -10.02
C GLY A 110 2.90 13.19 -10.11
N SER A 111 3.34 12.84 -11.33
CA SER A 111 4.71 12.35 -11.56
C SER A 111 5.77 13.43 -11.27
N LEU A 112 5.50 14.68 -11.63
CA LEU A 112 6.39 15.80 -11.31
C LEU A 112 6.43 16.10 -9.81
N LEU A 113 5.30 16.02 -9.11
CA LEU A 113 5.25 16.17 -7.65
C LEU A 113 6.04 15.06 -6.95
N GLN A 114 5.86 13.79 -7.37
CA GLN A 114 6.61 12.65 -6.86
C GLN A 114 8.12 12.82 -7.10
N PHE A 115 8.51 13.17 -8.31
CA PHE A 115 9.91 13.44 -8.67
C PHE A 115 10.48 14.59 -7.86
N GLY A 116 9.76 15.74 -7.80
CA GLY A 116 10.21 16.94 -7.09
C GLY A 116 10.41 16.69 -5.60
N GLY A 117 9.49 15.96 -4.96
CA GLY A 117 9.62 15.58 -3.54
C GLY A 117 10.85 14.69 -3.30
N LEU A 118 11.08 13.67 -4.13
CA LEU A 118 12.27 12.83 -4.04
C LEU A 118 13.56 13.59 -4.39
N ALA A 119 13.51 14.56 -5.29
CA ALA A 119 14.66 15.39 -5.64
C ALA A 119 15.07 16.34 -4.49
N ILE A 120 14.10 16.83 -3.71
CA ILE A 120 14.35 17.67 -2.52
C ILE A 120 14.83 16.85 -1.32
N MET A 121 14.44 15.58 -1.23
CA MET A 121 14.69 14.71 -0.08
C MET A 121 16.15 14.69 0.39
N PRO A 122 17.19 14.58 -0.47
CA PRO A 122 18.58 14.60 -0.05
C PRO A 122 18.97 15.87 0.72
N PHE A 123 18.46 17.04 0.30
CA PHE A 123 18.69 18.29 1.02
C PHE A 123 18.05 18.25 2.42
N SER A 124 16.87 17.69 2.54
CA SER A 124 16.20 17.50 3.82
C SER A 124 16.99 16.57 4.74
N LEU A 125 17.58 15.48 4.19
CA LEU A 125 18.43 14.56 4.96
C LEU A 125 19.71 15.25 5.46
N ILE A 126 20.33 16.11 4.66
CA ILE A 126 21.50 16.91 5.07
C ILE A 126 21.11 17.88 6.19
N LEU A 127 19.96 18.56 6.08
CA LEU A 127 19.49 19.48 7.13
C LEU A 127 19.16 18.74 8.44
N LEU A 128 18.66 17.50 8.36
CA LEU A 128 18.37 16.67 9.53
C LEU A 128 19.62 16.07 10.18
N SER A 129 20.76 15.98 9.47
CA SER A 129 22.00 15.43 10.03
C SER A 129 22.65 16.35 11.10
N GLY A 130 22.15 17.58 11.27
CA GLY A 130 22.67 18.53 12.25
C GLY A 130 23.96 19.24 11.85
N ASP A 131 24.55 18.91 10.71
CA ASP A 131 25.82 19.48 10.21
C ASP A 131 25.64 20.87 9.57
N THR A 132 24.56 21.58 9.91
CA THR A 132 24.20 22.86 9.27
C THR A 132 23.98 23.96 10.31
N HIS A 133 24.26 25.22 9.94
CA HIS A 133 24.02 26.40 10.76
C HIS A 133 22.55 26.90 10.75
N TRP A 134 21.63 26.12 10.12
CA TRP A 134 20.22 26.49 10.01
C TRP A 134 19.45 26.18 11.32
N PRO A 135 18.36 26.90 11.61
CA PRO A 135 17.49 26.58 12.74
C PRO A 135 17.02 25.13 12.72
N THR A 136 16.99 24.48 13.88
CA THR A 136 16.71 23.01 14.02
C THR A 136 15.36 22.55 13.46
N TRP A 137 14.38 23.44 13.34
CA TRP A 137 13.05 23.12 12.80
C TRP A 137 13.02 23.03 11.27
N ILE A 138 14.02 23.60 10.55
CA ILE A 138 14.03 23.63 9.08
C ILE A 138 14.24 22.22 8.50
N GLY A 139 15.10 21.40 9.13
CA GLY A 139 15.30 20.00 8.72
C GLY A 139 14.00 19.19 8.70
N PRO A 140 13.31 19.06 9.85
CA PRO A 140 12.01 18.41 9.92
C PRO A 140 10.95 18.99 9.00
N ALA A 141 10.85 20.31 8.88
CA ALA A 141 9.88 20.96 8.00
C ALA A 141 10.14 20.66 6.51
N SER A 142 11.41 20.68 6.07
CA SER A 142 11.80 20.36 4.70
C SER A 142 11.55 18.88 4.38
N ALA A 143 11.81 17.96 5.32
CA ALA A 143 11.52 16.55 5.17
C ALA A 143 10.00 16.31 5.08
N ALA A 144 9.22 16.88 6.00
CA ALA A 144 7.75 16.79 5.95
C ALA A 144 7.19 17.30 4.62
N PHE A 145 7.72 18.41 4.11
CA PHE A 145 7.34 18.95 2.80
C PHE A 145 7.70 17.99 1.64
N ALA A 146 8.90 17.39 1.67
CA ALA A 146 9.32 16.42 0.68
C ALA A 146 8.42 15.16 0.71
N PHE A 147 8.12 14.61 1.90
CA PHE A 147 7.19 13.48 2.06
C PHE A 147 5.79 13.83 1.55
N LEU A 148 5.28 15.02 1.86
CA LEU A 148 3.98 15.50 1.39
C LEU A 148 3.94 15.59 -0.14
N LEU A 149 4.96 16.15 -0.79
CA LEU A 149 5.03 16.23 -2.25
C LEU A 149 5.06 14.85 -2.90
N VAL A 150 5.91 13.94 -2.40
CA VAL A 150 5.96 12.56 -2.92
C VAL A 150 4.60 11.90 -2.76
N GLY A 151 4.00 12.01 -1.58
CA GLY A 151 2.71 11.40 -1.28
C GLY A 151 1.57 11.96 -2.14
N LEU A 152 1.44 13.27 -2.26
CA LEU A 152 0.46 13.91 -3.16
C LEU A 152 0.68 13.47 -4.61
N GLY A 153 1.94 13.38 -5.04
CA GLY A 153 2.31 12.88 -6.35
C GLY A 153 1.85 11.44 -6.57
N MET A 154 2.20 10.54 -5.66
CA MET A 154 1.79 9.13 -5.69
C MET A 154 0.27 8.97 -5.71
N GLN A 155 -0.45 9.65 -4.82
CA GLN A 155 -1.91 9.60 -4.73
C GLN A 155 -2.58 10.10 -6.01
N THR A 156 -2.02 11.17 -6.63
CA THR A 156 -2.54 11.74 -7.88
C THR A 156 -2.30 10.78 -9.05
N VAL A 157 -1.07 10.24 -9.18
CA VAL A 157 -0.71 9.25 -10.23
C VAL A 157 -1.59 8.02 -10.09
N GLN A 158 -1.75 7.48 -8.88
CA GLN A 158 -2.52 6.28 -8.64
C GLN A 158 -4.01 6.48 -8.93
N THR A 159 -4.59 7.61 -8.49
CA THR A 159 -6.02 7.90 -8.72
C THR A 159 -6.34 8.07 -10.19
N ALA A 160 -5.59 8.94 -10.89
CA ALA A 160 -5.82 9.20 -12.30
C ALA A 160 -5.41 7.99 -13.18
N GLY A 161 -4.37 7.25 -12.79
CA GLY A 161 -3.89 6.06 -13.48
C GLY A 161 -4.88 4.90 -13.40
N LEU A 162 -5.44 4.61 -12.21
CA LEU A 162 -6.50 3.61 -12.03
C LEU A 162 -7.76 3.98 -12.80
N ALA A 163 -8.13 5.27 -12.82
CA ALA A 163 -9.26 5.75 -13.58
C ALA A 163 -9.02 5.58 -15.10
N LEU A 164 -7.82 5.92 -15.59
CA LEU A 164 -7.43 5.68 -17.00
C LEU A 164 -7.48 4.20 -17.35
N ALA A 165 -6.92 3.34 -16.50
CA ALA A 165 -6.95 1.90 -16.68
C ALA A 165 -8.39 1.36 -16.77
N SER A 166 -9.27 1.84 -15.88
CA SER A 166 -10.70 1.45 -15.87
C SER A 166 -11.48 1.98 -17.09
N ASP A 167 -11.07 3.13 -17.65
CA ASP A 167 -11.69 3.70 -18.86
C ASP A 167 -11.32 2.93 -20.15
N LEU A 168 -10.21 2.16 -20.11
CA LEU A 168 -9.72 1.38 -21.27
C LEU A 168 -10.34 0.02 -21.41
N VAL A 169 -10.92 -0.54 -20.34
CA VAL A 169 -11.50 -1.89 -20.33
C VAL A 169 -13.03 -1.85 -20.20
N ALA A 170 -13.72 -2.89 -20.68
CA ALA A 170 -15.16 -3.04 -20.48
C ALA A 170 -15.50 -3.11 -18.98
N LYS A 171 -16.74 -2.73 -18.62
CA LYS A 171 -17.16 -2.65 -17.20
C LYS A 171 -16.98 -3.97 -16.46
N GLU A 172 -17.27 -5.08 -17.11
CA GLU A 172 -17.17 -6.44 -16.56
C GLU A 172 -15.73 -6.86 -16.26
N LYS A 173 -14.75 -6.28 -16.96
CA LYS A 173 -13.32 -6.57 -16.79
C LYS A 173 -12.60 -5.62 -15.83
N ARG A 174 -13.25 -4.55 -15.36
CA ARG A 174 -12.63 -3.55 -14.44
C ARG A 174 -12.06 -4.15 -13.17
N PRO A 175 -12.72 -5.09 -12.47
CA PRO A 175 -12.15 -5.69 -11.25
C PRO A 175 -10.81 -6.38 -11.50
N ARG A 176 -10.68 -7.09 -12.63
CA ARG A 176 -9.43 -7.76 -13.04
C ARG A 176 -8.34 -6.75 -13.38
N MET A 177 -8.72 -5.64 -14.03
CA MET A 177 -7.79 -4.56 -14.32
C MET A 177 -7.24 -3.93 -13.04
N VAL A 178 -8.08 -3.71 -12.04
CA VAL A 178 -7.67 -3.22 -10.72
C VAL A 178 -6.73 -4.23 -10.05
N ALA A 179 -7.05 -5.52 -10.11
CA ALA A 179 -6.18 -6.58 -9.56
C ALA A 179 -4.80 -6.58 -10.23
N LEU A 180 -4.72 -6.45 -11.56
CA LEU A 180 -3.45 -6.31 -12.28
C LEU A 180 -2.66 -5.10 -11.77
N MET A 181 -3.33 -3.94 -11.60
CA MET A 181 -2.68 -2.73 -11.12
C MET A 181 -2.07 -2.92 -9.71
N TYR A 182 -2.82 -3.51 -8.78
CA TYR A 182 -2.30 -3.78 -7.42
C TYR A 182 -1.21 -4.86 -7.39
N THR A 183 -1.31 -5.88 -8.24
CA THR A 183 -0.22 -6.86 -8.43
C THR A 183 1.06 -6.17 -8.89
N MET A 184 0.97 -5.23 -9.84
CA MET A 184 2.13 -4.47 -10.32
C MET A 184 2.67 -3.48 -9.28
N LEU A 185 1.81 -2.93 -8.40
CA LEU A 185 2.24 -2.14 -7.24
C LEU A 185 3.11 -2.98 -6.30
N LEU A 186 2.61 -4.14 -5.88
CA LEU A 186 3.33 -5.04 -4.97
C LEU A 186 4.61 -5.60 -5.59
N ALA A 187 4.57 -5.97 -6.87
CA ALA A 187 5.75 -6.38 -7.61
C ALA A 187 6.79 -5.25 -7.70
N GLY A 188 6.33 -4.02 -7.94
CA GLY A 188 7.19 -2.83 -7.94
C GLY A 188 7.81 -2.58 -6.57
N MET A 189 7.05 -2.70 -5.50
CA MET A 189 7.52 -2.56 -4.13
C MET A 189 8.55 -3.63 -3.78
N LEU A 190 8.26 -4.91 -4.09
CA LEU A 190 9.17 -6.05 -3.90
C LEU A 190 10.50 -5.84 -4.62
N VAL A 191 10.44 -5.59 -5.94
CA VAL A 191 11.65 -5.44 -6.77
C VAL A 191 12.48 -4.22 -6.31
N SER A 192 11.82 -3.09 -6.01
CA SER A 192 12.50 -1.89 -5.56
C SER A 192 13.17 -2.08 -4.21
N ALA A 193 12.51 -2.74 -3.25
CA ALA A 193 13.09 -3.02 -1.95
C ALA A 193 14.32 -3.95 -2.06
N LEU A 194 14.28 -4.99 -2.92
CA LEU A 194 15.43 -5.83 -3.19
C LEU A 194 16.59 -5.06 -3.83
N VAL A 195 16.28 -4.19 -4.80
CA VAL A 195 17.30 -3.34 -5.45
C VAL A 195 17.94 -2.40 -4.43
N PHE A 196 17.13 -1.73 -3.60
CA PHE A 196 17.64 -0.83 -2.55
C PHE A 196 18.48 -1.60 -1.52
N SER A 197 18.06 -2.80 -1.10
CA SER A 197 18.83 -3.65 -0.20
C SER A 197 20.22 -3.95 -0.76
N VAL A 198 20.33 -4.31 -2.03
CA VAL A 198 21.64 -4.58 -2.68
C VAL A 198 22.50 -3.33 -2.73
N PHE A 199 21.93 -2.18 -3.13
CA PHE A 199 22.71 -0.93 -3.24
C PHE A 199 23.14 -0.36 -1.89
N LEU A 200 22.44 -0.70 -0.80
CA LEU A 200 22.72 -0.22 0.56
C LEU A 200 23.48 -1.24 1.43
N GLN A 201 24.05 -2.29 0.85
CA GLN A 201 24.89 -3.26 1.57
C GLN A 201 26.06 -2.57 2.31
N ASP A 202 26.77 -1.67 1.60
CA ASP A 202 27.79 -0.81 2.23
C ASP A 202 27.15 0.56 2.47
N PHE A 203 26.39 0.70 3.52
CA PHE A 203 25.65 1.93 3.82
C PHE A 203 26.59 3.14 4.01
N SER A 204 26.24 4.24 3.32
CA SER A 204 26.77 5.57 3.58
C SER A 204 25.71 6.62 3.27
N LYS A 205 25.78 7.78 3.94
CA LYS A 205 24.89 8.92 3.68
C LYS A 205 24.90 9.32 2.18
N PHE A 206 26.08 9.29 1.56
CA PHE A 206 26.25 9.60 0.13
C PHE A 206 25.57 8.56 -0.77
N ARG A 207 25.71 7.28 -0.46
CA ARG A 207 25.08 6.19 -1.22
C ARG A 207 23.55 6.24 -1.09
N LEU A 208 23.03 6.60 0.08
CA LEU A 208 21.59 6.84 0.28
C LEU A 208 21.08 7.95 -0.65
N ILE A 209 21.80 9.09 -0.73
CA ILE A 209 21.45 10.19 -1.64
C ILE A 209 21.39 9.70 -3.08
N GLN A 210 22.36 8.90 -3.53
CA GLN A 210 22.38 8.32 -4.88
C GLN A 210 21.17 7.42 -5.13
N VAL A 211 20.79 6.57 -4.17
CA VAL A 211 19.61 5.69 -4.25
C VAL A 211 18.33 6.51 -4.37
N VAL A 212 18.17 7.54 -3.54
CA VAL A 212 16.98 8.43 -3.58
C VAL A 212 16.87 9.15 -4.93
N GLN A 213 17.98 9.70 -5.45
CA GLN A 213 17.99 10.40 -6.74
C GLN A 213 17.75 9.44 -7.91
N ALA A 214 18.33 8.24 -7.88
CA ALA A 214 18.08 7.21 -8.87
C ALA A 214 16.61 6.77 -8.85
N ALA A 215 16.03 6.57 -7.66
CA ALA A 215 14.62 6.25 -7.50
C ALA A 215 13.70 7.36 -8.06
N ALA A 216 14.04 8.63 -7.83
CA ALA A 216 13.33 9.77 -8.41
C ALA A 216 13.32 9.72 -9.94
N PHE A 217 14.48 9.53 -10.54
CA PHE A 217 14.63 9.45 -12.00
C PHE A 217 13.90 8.23 -12.58
N VAL A 218 14.12 7.05 -12.02
CA VAL A 218 13.47 5.80 -12.46
C VAL A 218 11.95 5.91 -12.35
N GLY A 219 11.44 6.43 -11.23
CA GLY A 219 10.01 6.64 -11.03
C GLY A 219 9.39 7.56 -12.07
N LEU A 220 10.07 8.68 -12.42
CA LEU A 220 9.64 9.57 -13.49
C LEU A 220 9.64 8.86 -14.85
N MET A 221 10.70 8.09 -15.16
CA MET A 221 10.80 7.36 -16.43
C MET A 221 9.72 6.29 -16.56
N LEU A 222 9.44 5.54 -15.49
CA LEU A 222 8.35 4.56 -15.46
C LEU A 222 6.99 5.20 -15.75
N ASN A 223 6.71 6.36 -15.14
CA ASN A 223 5.47 7.10 -15.38
C ASN A 223 5.40 7.65 -16.82
N LEU A 224 6.49 8.14 -17.39
CA LEU A 224 6.56 8.59 -18.79
C LEU A 224 6.27 7.44 -19.76
N VAL A 225 6.90 6.28 -19.55
CA VAL A 225 6.67 5.10 -20.37
C VAL A 225 5.24 4.61 -20.22
N ALA A 226 4.70 4.64 -18.98
CA ALA A 226 3.31 4.25 -18.70
C ALA A 226 2.31 5.12 -19.47
N LEU A 227 2.56 6.43 -19.58
CA LEU A 227 1.66 7.36 -20.25
C LEU A 227 1.72 7.33 -21.77
N TRP A 228 2.78 6.77 -22.36
CA TRP A 228 3.05 6.86 -23.78
C TRP A 228 1.93 6.27 -24.64
N LYS A 229 1.20 7.15 -25.39
CA LYS A 229 0.09 6.77 -26.29
C LYS A 229 -1.02 5.92 -25.64
N GLN A 230 -1.37 6.19 -24.37
CA GLN A 230 -2.42 5.44 -23.67
C GLN A 230 -3.81 6.06 -23.81
N GLU A 231 -3.93 7.38 -23.70
CA GLU A 231 -5.22 8.07 -23.78
C GLU A 231 -5.49 8.57 -25.20
N ALA A 232 -6.64 8.15 -25.76
CA ALA A 232 -7.10 8.66 -27.04
C ALA A 232 -7.59 10.12 -26.91
N ARG A 233 -7.21 10.96 -27.85
CA ARG A 233 -7.70 12.35 -27.92
C ARG A 233 -9.18 12.36 -28.31
N ARG A 234 -10.07 12.70 -27.40
CA ARG A 234 -11.52 12.81 -27.63
C ARG A 234 -12.07 14.15 -27.15
N PRO A 235 -12.03 15.24 -27.98
CA PRO A 235 -12.56 16.54 -27.56
C PRO A 235 -14.06 16.56 -27.33
N SER A 236 -14.82 15.63 -27.94
CA SER A 236 -16.30 15.59 -27.90
C SER A 236 -16.92 14.93 -26.67
N SER A 237 -16.14 14.19 -25.84
CA SER A 237 -16.68 13.43 -24.71
C SER A 237 -16.86 14.24 -23.42
N THR A 238 -16.68 15.56 -23.46
CA THR A 238 -16.70 16.45 -22.28
C THR A 238 -18.06 17.07 -21.97
N ARG A 239 -19.14 16.67 -22.66
CA ARG A 239 -20.50 17.21 -22.47
C ARG A 239 -21.47 16.17 -21.90
N ARG A 240 -21.32 15.77 -20.65
CA ARG A 240 -22.39 15.02 -19.98
C ARG A 240 -22.71 15.66 -18.63
N THR A 241 -23.87 16.28 -18.55
CA THR A 241 -24.55 16.76 -17.36
C THR A 241 -25.48 15.64 -16.90
N ASP A 242 -25.00 14.73 -16.06
CA ASP A 242 -25.89 13.80 -15.32
C ASP A 242 -26.05 14.35 -13.89
N GLU A 243 -27.28 14.47 -13.43
CA GLU A 243 -27.61 14.82 -12.05
C GLU A 243 -27.01 13.76 -11.11
N ARG A 244 -26.22 14.19 -10.14
CA ARG A 244 -25.56 13.30 -9.20
C ARG A 244 -26.38 13.16 -7.93
N PRO A 245 -26.55 11.93 -7.38
CA PRO A 245 -27.17 11.76 -6.08
C PRO A 245 -26.37 12.50 -5.01
N VAL A 246 -27.07 13.11 -4.05
CA VAL A 246 -26.45 13.81 -2.92
C VAL A 246 -25.71 12.77 -2.06
N PHE A 247 -24.38 12.93 -1.93
CA PHE A 247 -23.51 12.00 -1.22
C PHE A 247 -24.01 11.63 0.18
N TRP A 248 -24.44 12.61 0.96
CA TRP A 248 -24.88 12.40 2.35
C TRP A 248 -26.12 11.52 2.47
N THR A 249 -27.04 11.60 1.51
CA THR A 249 -28.24 10.75 1.48
C THR A 249 -27.86 9.29 1.22
N ALA A 250 -27.01 9.05 0.21
CA ALA A 250 -26.53 7.73 -0.12
C ALA A 250 -25.69 7.12 1.03
N TRP A 251 -24.86 7.94 1.68
CA TRP A 251 -24.04 7.54 2.83
C TRP A 251 -24.90 7.07 4.02
N ARG A 252 -25.96 7.85 4.39
CA ARG A 252 -26.86 7.46 5.48
C ARG A 252 -27.56 6.13 5.21
N VAL A 253 -28.03 5.92 3.98
CA VAL A 253 -28.65 4.65 3.56
C VAL A 253 -27.66 3.50 3.67
N PHE A 254 -26.43 3.69 3.17
CA PHE A 254 -25.38 2.67 3.21
C PHE A 254 -25.00 2.29 4.64
N VAL A 255 -24.71 3.26 5.51
CA VAL A 255 -24.32 2.99 6.91
C VAL A 255 -25.49 2.43 7.72
N GLY A 256 -26.73 2.81 7.42
CA GLY A 256 -27.94 2.29 8.08
C GLY A 256 -28.29 0.85 7.73
N ALA A 257 -27.69 0.30 6.67
CA ALA A 257 -27.94 -1.10 6.30
C ALA A 257 -27.34 -2.09 7.33
N PRO A 258 -28.06 -3.18 7.67
CA PRO A 258 -27.65 -4.10 8.73
C PRO A 258 -26.29 -4.77 8.45
N GLY A 259 -25.31 -4.52 9.32
CA GLY A 259 -23.97 -5.10 9.26
C GLY A 259 -22.91 -4.22 8.55
N ASN A 260 -23.29 -3.19 7.81
CA ASN A 260 -22.35 -2.33 7.10
C ASN A 260 -21.48 -1.52 8.06
N LEU A 261 -22.07 -0.90 9.10
CA LEU A 261 -21.29 -0.19 10.12
C LEU A 261 -20.31 -1.13 10.83
N ARG A 262 -20.77 -2.33 11.21
CA ARG A 262 -19.91 -3.35 11.83
C ARG A 262 -18.75 -3.77 10.92
N PHE A 263 -19.02 -3.90 9.61
CA PHE A 263 -18.00 -4.18 8.61
C PHE A 263 -16.96 -3.07 8.54
N LEU A 264 -17.40 -1.79 8.50
CA LEU A 264 -16.48 -0.65 8.47
C LEU A 264 -15.64 -0.53 9.75
N VAL A 265 -16.23 -0.82 10.93
CA VAL A 265 -15.48 -0.86 12.20
C VAL A 265 -14.45 -2.00 12.19
N ALA A 266 -14.83 -3.21 11.77
CA ALA A 266 -13.91 -4.33 11.66
C ALA A 266 -12.78 -4.05 10.65
N LEU A 267 -13.11 -3.40 9.53
CA LEU A 267 -12.13 -2.93 8.55
C LEU A 267 -11.16 -1.94 9.17
N ALA A 268 -11.67 -0.93 9.90
CA ALA A 268 -10.83 0.09 10.55
C ALA A 268 -9.84 -0.55 11.54
N LEU A 269 -10.34 -1.37 12.46
CA LEU A 269 -9.54 -2.03 13.49
C LEU A 269 -8.48 -2.95 12.90
N GLY A 270 -8.86 -3.80 11.94
CA GLY A 270 -7.90 -4.71 11.30
C GLY A 270 -6.87 -3.99 10.45
N THR A 271 -7.28 -2.91 9.75
CA THR A 271 -6.33 -2.07 9.01
C THR A 271 -5.36 -1.38 9.96
N MET A 272 -5.83 -0.83 11.08
CA MET A 272 -4.96 -0.22 12.08
C MET A 272 -3.98 -1.25 12.66
N ALA A 273 -4.46 -2.44 12.97
CA ALA A 273 -3.63 -3.51 13.52
C ALA A 273 -2.50 -3.96 12.56
N PHE A 274 -2.72 -3.93 11.25
CA PHE A 274 -1.68 -4.27 10.28
C PHE A 274 -0.81 -3.07 9.86
N ALA A 275 -1.20 -1.84 10.16
CA ALA A 275 -0.53 -0.64 9.66
C ALA A 275 0.34 0.07 10.72
N MET A 276 0.15 -0.18 12.03
CA MET A 276 0.99 0.45 13.06
C MET A 276 2.45 0.03 12.93
N GLN A 277 2.69 -1.24 12.58
CA GLN A 277 4.03 -1.79 12.37
C GLN A 277 4.79 -1.16 11.19
N ASP A 278 4.11 -0.53 10.22
CA ASP A 278 4.76 0.03 9.03
C ASP A 278 5.85 1.04 9.36
N ILE A 279 5.71 1.75 10.50
CA ILE A 279 6.69 2.74 10.95
C ILE A 279 7.76 2.15 11.86
N ILE A 280 7.49 1.04 12.55
CA ILE A 280 8.36 0.52 13.60
C ILE A 280 9.10 -0.76 13.23
N LEU A 281 8.68 -1.49 12.20
CA LEU A 281 9.22 -2.81 11.84
C LEU A 281 10.72 -2.75 11.50
N GLU A 282 11.12 -1.87 10.60
CA GLU A 282 12.53 -1.73 10.20
C GLU A 282 13.40 -1.13 11.32
N PRO A 283 12.96 -0.06 12.04
CA PRO A 283 13.67 0.42 13.22
C PRO A 283 13.83 -0.66 14.31
N TYR A 284 12.80 -1.47 14.57
CA TYR A 284 12.91 -2.59 15.52
C TYR A 284 13.99 -3.58 15.11
N GLY A 285 14.03 -3.98 13.84
CA GLY A 285 15.08 -4.84 13.31
C GLY A 285 16.49 -4.29 13.51
N ALA A 286 16.65 -2.96 13.35
CA ALA A 286 17.92 -2.29 13.53
C ALA A 286 18.31 -2.10 15.02
N GLU A 287 17.41 -1.54 15.84
CA GLU A 287 17.71 -1.18 17.23
C GLU A 287 17.71 -2.38 18.19
N VAL A 288 16.86 -3.39 17.94
CA VAL A 288 16.66 -4.52 18.86
C VAL A 288 17.43 -5.76 18.40
N LEU A 289 17.48 -6.03 17.09
CA LEU A 289 18.13 -7.21 16.52
C LEU A 289 19.46 -6.91 15.85
N GLY A 290 19.90 -5.64 15.78
CA GLY A 290 21.19 -5.24 15.23
C GLY A 290 21.31 -5.40 13.71
N LEU A 291 20.19 -5.47 12.97
CA LEU A 291 20.20 -5.64 11.52
C LEU A 291 20.75 -4.40 10.79
N SER A 292 21.50 -4.62 9.75
CA SER A 292 22.04 -3.57 8.86
C SER A 292 20.91 -2.88 8.06
N VAL A 293 21.24 -1.74 7.43
CA VAL A 293 20.28 -1.01 6.55
C VAL A 293 19.80 -1.90 5.40
N ALA A 294 20.70 -2.69 4.81
CA ALA A 294 20.37 -3.59 3.72
C ALA A 294 19.38 -4.68 4.17
N GLU A 295 19.61 -5.27 5.33
CA GLU A 295 18.77 -6.33 5.87
C GLU A 295 17.40 -5.81 6.29
N THR A 296 17.31 -4.64 6.92
CA THR A 296 16.02 -4.04 7.27
C THR A 296 15.24 -3.60 6.02
N THR A 297 15.91 -3.05 5.00
CA THR A 297 15.27 -2.74 3.72
C THR A 297 14.74 -3.99 3.02
N ALA A 298 15.42 -5.14 3.16
CA ALA A 298 14.93 -6.42 2.65
C ALA A 298 13.63 -6.90 3.33
N LEU A 299 13.34 -6.46 4.58
CA LEU A 299 12.07 -6.77 5.26
C LEU A 299 10.87 -6.24 4.49
N THR A 300 10.97 -5.03 3.91
CA THR A 300 9.93 -4.48 3.02
C THR A 300 9.68 -5.40 1.82
N ALA A 301 10.75 -6.00 1.24
CA ALA A 301 10.60 -6.98 0.16
C ALA A 301 9.92 -8.27 0.63
N LEU A 302 10.28 -8.78 1.81
CA LEU A 302 9.67 -9.97 2.41
C LEU A 302 8.17 -9.74 2.67
N MET A 303 7.82 -8.59 3.23
CA MET A 303 6.44 -8.21 3.48
C MET A 303 5.64 -8.06 2.17
N ALA A 304 6.19 -7.38 1.17
CA ALA A 304 5.55 -7.24 -0.15
C ALA A 304 5.40 -8.59 -0.86
N GLY A 305 6.39 -9.47 -0.74
CA GLY A 305 6.33 -10.85 -1.26
C GLY A 305 5.22 -11.66 -0.58
N GLY A 306 5.10 -11.56 0.75
CA GLY A 306 4.01 -12.15 1.52
C GLY A 306 2.63 -11.64 1.05
N ALA A 307 2.48 -10.32 0.90
CA ALA A 307 1.24 -9.71 0.42
C ALA A 307 0.89 -10.16 -1.01
N LEU A 308 1.87 -10.24 -1.91
CA LEU A 308 1.66 -10.75 -3.26
C LEU A 308 1.18 -12.21 -3.28
N ALA A 309 1.82 -13.07 -2.47
CA ALA A 309 1.40 -14.45 -2.30
C ALA A 309 -0.03 -14.56 -1.72
N ALA A 310 -0.40 -13.64 -0.81
CA ALA A 310 -1.75 -13.55 -0.26
C ALA A 310 -2.79 -13.20 -1.33
N PHE A 311 -2.50 -12.25 -2.21
CA PHE A 311 -3.41 -11.88 -3.31
C PHE A 311 -3.67 -13.07 -4.25
N LEU A 312 -2.63 -13.80 -4.62
CA LEU A 312 -2.76 -15.00 -5.46
C LEU A 312 -3.54 -16.11 -4.74
N SER A 313 -3.25 -16.34 -3.46
CA SER A 313 -3.94 -17.33 -2.64
C SER A 313 -5.41 -16.98 -2.41
N ALA A 314 -5.72 -15.71 -2.14
CA ALA A 314 -7.08 -15.23 -1.92
C ALA A 314 -7.96 -15.48 -3.16
N ALA A 315 -7.44 -15.23 -4.36
CA ALA A 315 -8.13 -15.52 -5.60
C ALA A 315 -8.53 -17.01 -5.68
N ALA A 316 -7.58 -17.91 -5.43
CA ALA A 316 -7.83 -19.35 -5.45
C ALA A 316 -8.80 -19.80 -4.33
N LEU A 317 -8.72 -19.23 -3.13
CA LEU A 317 -9.60 -19.55 -2.00
C LEU A 317 -11.04 -19.12 -2.27
N ILE A 318 -11.24 -17.90 -2.80
CA ILE A 318 -12.57 -17.37 -3.14
C ILE A 318 -13.18 -18.18 -4.29
N GLN A 319 -12.37 -18.61 -5.27
CA GLN A 319 -12.81 -19.53 -6.35
C GLN A 319 -13.32 -20.87 -5.82
N ARG A 320 -12.70 -21.40 -4.76
CA ARG A 320 -13.12 -22.63 -4.10
C ARG A 320 -14.37 -22.47 -3.23
N GLY A 321 -14.99 -21.29 -3.24
CA GLY A 321 -16.25 -21.01 -2.54
C GLY A 321 -16.09 -20.45 -1.13
N LEU A 322 -14.87 -20.10 -0.67
CA LEU A 322 -14.72 -19.43 0.61
C LEU A 322 -15.29 -18.01 0.56
N SER A 323 -16.03 -17.62 1.60
CA SER A 323 -16.54 -16.26 1.67
C SER A 323 -15.40 -15.24 1.84
N PRO A 324 -15.46 -14.06 1.19
CA PRO A 324 -14.44 -13.03 1.34
C PRO A 324 -14.21 -12.58 2.80
N THR A 325 -15.28 -12.56 3.60
CA THR A 325 -15.19 -12.26 5.04
C THR A 325 -14.42 -13.34 5.82
N LEU A 326 -14.54 -14.61 5.43
CA LEU A 326 -13.75 -15.69 6.02
C LEU A 326 -12.28 -15.57 5.63
N VAL A 327 -11.97 -15.24 4.36
CA VAL A 327 -10.59 -14.99 3.89
C VAL A 327 -9.96 -13.85 4.69
N ALA A 328 -10.68 -12.75 4.92
CA ALA A 328 -10.22 -11.65 5.76
C ALA A 328 -9.98 -12.09 7.22
N SER A 329 -10.87 -12.91 7.79
CA SER A 329 -10.72 -13.43 9.16
C SER A 329 -9.52 -14.36 9.30
N VAL A 330 -9.25 -15.21 8.30
CA VAL A 330 -8.03 -16.04 8.24
C VAL A 330 -6.79 -15.15 8.16
N GLY A 331 -6.85 -14.05 7.39
CA GLY A 331 -5.78 -13.05 7.36
C GLY A 331 -5.50 -12.45 8.73
N ALA A 332 -6.54 -12.06 9.48
CA ALA A 332 -6.41 -11.55 10.84
C ALA A 332 -5.81 -12.60 11.80
N LEU A 333 -6.23 -13.87 11.72
CA LEU A 333 -5.68 -14.95 12.51
C LEU A 333 -4.20 -15.20 12.23
N LEU A 334 -3.80 -15.16 10.96
CA LEU A 334 -2.38 -15.26 10.57
C LEU A 334 -1.58 -14.06 11.07
N GLY A 335 -2.19 -12.87 11.12
CA GLY A 335 -1.59 -11.68 11.74
C GLY A 335 -1.28 -11.90 13.23
N VAL A 336 -2.17 -12.56 13.98
CA VAL A 336 -1.91 -12.93 15.40
C VAL A 336 -0.65 -13.79 15.51
N VAL A 337 -0.52 -14.81 14.65
CA VAL A 337 0.69 -15.65 14.62
C VAL A 337 1.92 -14.83 14.23
N ALA A 338 1.79 -13.97 13.22
CA ALA A 338 2.88 -13.15 12.70
C ALA A 338 3.45 -12.20 13.77
N PHE A 339 2.58 -11.43 14.43
CA PHE A 339 3.01 -10.51 15.49
C PHE A 339 3.55 -11.25 16.70
N SER A 340 3.01 -12.42 17.04
CA SER A 340 3.59 -13.27 18.09
C SER A 340 5.03 -13.67 17.76
N LEU A 341 5.32 -14.07 16.51
CA LEU A 341 6.68 -14.39 16.08
C LEU A 341 7.62 -13.18 16.18
N VAL A 342 7.14 -11.99 15.81
CA VAL A 342 7.91 -10.74 15.94
C VAL A 342 8.19 -10.41 17.41
N ILE A 343 7.21 -10.54 18.30
CA ILE A 343 7.37 -10.32 19.74
C ILE A 343 8.40 -11.28 20.32
N PHE A 344 8.33 -12.55 19.97
CA PHE A 344 9.25 -13.57 20.44
C PHE A 344 10.65 -13.49 19.81
N ALA A 345 10.83 -12.76 18.71
CA ALA A 345 12.13 -12.60 18.06
C ALA A 345 13.17 -11.99 19.00
N ASN A 346 12.81 -10.99 19.83
CA ASN A 346 13.73 -10.38 20.80
C ASN A 346 14.13 -11.34 21.94
N PRO A 347 13.23 -11.95 22.70
CA PRO A 347 13.62 -12.89 23.76
C PRO A 347 14.47 -14.05 23.28
N PHE A 348 14.22 -14.55 22.06
CA PHE A 348 15.01 -15.64 21.46
C PHE A 348 16.22 -15.17 20.66
N GLN A 349 16.43 -13.86 20.52
CA GLN A 349 17.49 -13.26 19.67
C GLN A 349 17.55 -13.89 18.27
N SER A 350 16.36 -14.11 17.68
CA SER A 350 16.21 -14.89 16.45
C SER A 350 15.75 -14.01 15.28
N GLU A 351 16.69 -13.69 14.41
CA GLU A 351 16.38 -13.03 13.13
C GLU A 351 15.41 -13.85 12.26
N LEU A 352 15.49 -15.18 12.34
CA LEU A 352 14.61 -16.06 11.56
C LEU A 352 13.15 -15.88 11.95
N LEU A 353 12.85 -15.84 13.27
CA LEU A 353 11.49 -15.57 13.75
C LEU A 353 10.99 -14.23 13.28
N PHE A 354 11.84 -13.20 13.29
CA PHE A 354 11.51 -11.87 12.83
C PHE A 354 11.21 -11.84 11.31
N ARG A 355 12.08 -12.44 10.50
CA ARG A 355 11.89 -12.51 9.03
C ARG A 355 10.64 -13.31 8.65
N VAL A 356 10.39 -14.45 9.29
CA VAL A 356 9.18 -15.25 9.07
C VAL A 356 7.94 -14.48 9.52
N GLY A 357 7.99 -13.83 10.70
CA GLY A 357 6.93 -12.94 11.17
C GLY A 357 6.62 -11.84 10.14
N THR A 358 7.63 -11.19 9.58
CA THR A 358 7.48 -10.14 8.55
C THR A 358 6.77 -10.65 7.29
N VAL A 359 7.16 -11.83 6.77
CA VAL A 359 6.46 -12.46 5.62
C VAL A 359 4.99 -12.72 5.96
N LEU A 360 4.71 -13.24 7.17
CA LEU A 360 3.36 -13.53 7.61
C LEU A 360 2.53 -12.27 7.88
N ILE A 361 3.14 -11.16 8.34
CA ILE A 361 2.46 -9.86 8.41
C ILE A 361 1.98 -9.44 7.03
N GLY A 362 2.86 -9.49 6.03
CA GLY A 362 2.50 -9.19 4.63
C GLY A 362 1.41 -10.12 4.11
N PHE A 363 1.53 -11.42 4.36
CA PHE A 363 0.56 -12.41 3.90
C PHE A 363 -0.80 -12.25 4.60
N GLY A 364 -0.83 -12.11 5.92
CA GLY A 364 -2.05 -11.91 6.70
C GLY A 364 -2.76 -10.59 6.34
N GLY A 365 -2.01 -9.49 6.30
CA GLY A 365 -2.49 -8.17 5.89
C GLY A 365 -3.01 -8.16 4.45
N GLY A 366 -2.33 -8.86 3.53
CA GLY A 366 -2.77 -9.04 2.16
C GLY A 366 -4.11 -9.80 2.05
N LEU A 367 -4.27 -10.92 2.77
CA LEU A 367 -5.54 -11.66 2.83
C LEU A 367 -6.65 -10.82 3.44
N PHE A 368 -6.35 -10.06 4.52
CA PHE A 368 -7.31 -9.16 5.15
C PHE A 368 -7.77 -8.06 4.19
N SER A 369 -6.84 -7.41 3.52
CA SER A 369 -7.11 -6.32 2.58
C SER A 369 -7.96 -6.78 1.38
N ILE A 370 -7.55 -7.85 0.69
CA ILE A 370 -8.29 -8.35 -0.48
C ILE A 370 -9.64 -8.98 -0.07
N GLY A 371 -9.70 -9.66 1.07
CA GLY A 371 -10.92 -10.24 1.60
C GLY A 371 -11.95 -9.17 1.95
N THR A 372 -11.53 -8.09 2.64
CA THR A 372 -12.42 -6.97 2.99
C THR A 372 -12.83 -6.17 1.76
N LEU A 373 -11.93 -5.92 0.80
CA LEU A 373 -12.27 -5.26 -0.46
C LEU A 373 -13.32 -6.05 -1.24
N THR A 374 -13.12 -7.36 -1.38
CA THR A 374 -14.06 -8.25 -2.07
C THR A 374 -15.39 -8.33 -1.32
N ALA A 375 -15.36 -8.30 0.02
CA ALA A 375 -16.57 -8.24 0.83
C ALA A 375 -17.32 -6.91 0.62
N ALA A 376 -16.62 -5.78 0.50
CA ALA A 376 -17.22 -4.47 0.20
C ALA A 376 -17.94 -4.47 -1.15
N LEU A 377 -17.35 -5.09 -2.18
CA LEU A 377 -17.97 -5.26 -3.49
C LEU A 377 -19.29 -6.06 -3.44
N GLN A 378 -19.42 -6.95 -2.46
CA GLN A 378 -20.63 -7.78 -2.26
C GLN A 378 -21.67 -7.16 -1.32
N LEU A 379 -21.39 -5.98 -0.72
CA LEU A 379 -22.36 -5.26 0.12
C LEU A 379 -23.47 -4.56 -0.71
N GLU A 380 -23.57 -4.89 -1.99
CA GLU A 380 -24.56 -4.33 -2.90
C GLU A 380 -25.98 -4.70 -2.51
N GLU A 381 -26.71 -3.73 -1.95
CA GLU A 381 -28.16 -3.67 -2.04
C GLU A 381 -28.51 -2.33 -2.72
N GLY A 382 -29.07 -2.39 -3.93
CA GLY A 382 -29.64 -1.22 -4.61
C GLY A 382 -28.69 -0.38 -5.51
N GLY A 383 -27.63 -0.96 -6.10
CA GLY A 383 -26.83 -0.25 -7.12
C GLY A 383 -25.79 0.72 -6.57
N LEU A 384 -25.39 0.61 -5.29
CA LEU A 384 -24.47 1.51 -4.60
C LEU A 384 -23.01 0.95 -4.52
N THR A 385 -22.57 0.13 -5.47
CA THR A 385 -21.21 -0.47 -5.50
C THR A 385 -20.11 0.57 -5.37
N GLY A 386 -20.23 1.67 -6.11
CA GLY A 386 -19.25 2.74 -6.05
C GLY A 386 -19.11 3.37 -4.66
N LEU A 387 -20.22 3.51 -3.93
CA LEU A 387 -20.23 4.01 -2.56
C LEU A 387 -19.56 3.01 -1.60
N ALA A 388 -19.83 1.70 -1.76
CA ALA A 388 -19.25 0.66 -0.91
C ALA A 388 -17.72 0.59 -1.05
N ILE A 389 -17.21 0.64 -2.29
CA ILE A 389 -15.77 0.69 -2.59
C ILE A 389 -15.16 1.99 -2.07
N GLY A 390 -15.84 3.12 -2.27
CA GLY A 390 -15.41 4.42 -1.77
C GLY A 390 -15.35 4.47 -0.24
N ALA A 391 -16.35 3.90 0.45
CA ALA A 391 -16.37 3.77 1.91
C ALA A 391 -15.23 2.88 2.42
N TRP A 392 -15.02 1.72 1.78
CA TRP A 392 -13.88 0.85 2.10
C TRP A 392 -12.56 1.60 1.95
N GLY A 393 -12.34 2.27 0.82
CA GLY A 393 -11.11 3.00 0.55
C GLY A 393 -10.85 4.16 1.51
N ALA A 394 -11.90 4.91 1.88
CA ALA A 394 -11.81 6.01 2.83
C ALA A 394 -11.46 5.51 4.24
N VAL A 395 -12.15 4.47 4.72
CA VAL A 395 -11.87 3.87 6.04
C VAL A 395 -10.47 3.25 6.06
N TYR A 396 -10.10 2.49 5.02
CA TYR A 396 -8.78 1.88 4.91
C TYR A 396 -7.67 2.95 4.98
N ALA A 397 -7.72 3.97 4.13
CA ALA A 397 -6.70 5.00 4.09
C ALA A 397 -6.63 5.83 5.39
N THR A 398 -7.77 6.23 5.94
CA THR A 398 -7.80 7.00 7.19
C THR A 398 -7.25 6.18 8.36
N SER A 399 -7.65 4.91 8.46
CA SER A 399 -7.16 4.00 9.51
C SER A 399 -5.67 3.74 9.39
N THR A 400 -5.14 3.55 8.17
CA THR A 400 -3.70 3.41 7.94
C THR A 400 -2.93 4.65 8.39
N GLY A 401 -3.38 5.86 8.02
CA GLY A 401 -2.70 7.10 8.41
C GLY A 401 -2.69 7.32 9.92
N ILE A 402 -3.84 7.09 10.59
CA ILE A 402 -3.94 7.18 12.05
C ILE A 402 -3.05 6.12 12.72
N ALA A 403 -3.04 4.89 12.21
CA ALA A 403 -2.25 3.79 12.78
C ALA A 403 -0.75 4.08 12.72
N ILE A 404 -0.23 4.55 11.59
CA ILE A 404 1.18 4.92 11.43
C ILE A 404 1.55 6.01 12.45
N ALA A 405 0.74 7.06 12.58
CA ALA A 405 1.00 8.14 13.54
C ALA A 405 0.97 7.64 15.00
N LEU A 406 -0.02 6.79 15.34
CA LEU A 406 -0.13 6.21 16.68
C LEU A 406 1.02 5.25 16.98
N GLY A 407 1.44 4.41 16.02
CA GLY A 407 2.54 3.46 16.17
C GLY A 407 3.84 4.16 16.56
N GLY A 408 4.22 5.22 15.84
CA GLY A 408 5.40 6.02 16.16
C GLY A 408 5.29 6.73 17.49
N GLY A 409 4.14 7.38 17.76
CA GLY A 409 3.90 8.12 19.00
C GLY A 409 3.94 7.22 20.24
N LEU A 410 3.25 6.08 20.21
CA LEU A 410 3.25 5.12 21.32
C LEU A 410 4.64 4.52 21.54
N ARG A 411 5.36 4.16 20.46
CA ARG A 411 6.73 3.68 20.56
C ARG A 411 7.60 4.68 21.33
N ASP A 412 7.58 5.96 20.96
CA ASP A 412 8.43 6.97 21.59
C ASP A 412 8.07 7.19 23.06
N VAL A 413 6.78 7.37 23.38
CA VAL A 413 6.31 7.56 24.76
C VAL A 413 6.73 6.41 25.68
N PHE A 414 6.50 5.17 25.25
CA PHE A 414 6.83 4.01 26.06
C PHE A 414 8.34 3.72 26.10
N THR A 415 9.09 4.08 25.08
CA THR A 415 10.56 4.02 25.11
C THR A 415 11.12 5.03 26.11
N GLU A 416 10.62 6.26 26.13
CA GLU A 416 11.04 7.29 27.10
C GLU A 416 10.71 6.89 28.53
N LEU A 417 9.50 6.38 28.79
CA LEU A 417 9.10 5.87 30.10
C LEU A 417 9.97 4.68 30.55
N ALA A 418 10.36 3.81 29.64
CA ALA A 418 11.24 2.68 29.94
C ALA A 418 12.65 3.15 30.31
N VAL A 419 13.28 3.95 29.44
CA VAL A 419 14.65 4.45 29.62
C VAL A 419 14.78 5.37 30.84
N SER A 420 13.73 6.13 31.20
CA SER A 420 13.69 6.93 32.43
C SER A 420 13.53 6.10 33.71
N GLY A 421 13.34 4.78 33.60
CA GLY A 421 13.11 3.89 34.73
C GLY A 421 11.71 3.97 35.36
N ALA A 422 10.79 4.74 34.76
CA ALA A 422 9.43 4.91 35.28
C ALA A 422 8.61 3.60 35.26
N LEU A 423 8.97 2.63 34.40
CA LEU A 423 8.31 1.33 34.29
C LEU A 423 8.96 0.24 35.16
N GLY A 424 9.97 0.61 35.93
CA GLY A 424 10.70 -0.31 36.82
C GLY A 424 11.84 -1.07 36.11
N PRO A 425 12.74 -1.73 36.90
CA PRO A 425 14.00 -2.29 36.41
C PRO A 425 13.86 -3.48 35.45
N ALA A 426 12.67 -4.06 35.33
CA ALA A 426 12.41 -5.15 34.36
C ALA A 426 12.06 -4.63 32.95
N LEU A 427 11.74 -3.35 32.82
CA LEU A 427 11.28 -2.72 31.59
C LEU A 427 12.09 -1.43 31.30
N ASP A 428 13.41 -1.52 31.34
CA ASP A 428 14.35 -0.40 31.19
C ASP A 428 14.99 -0.28 29.79
N SER A 429 14.51 -1.09 28.84
CA SER A 429 15.08 -1.13 27.48
C SER A 429 14.21 -0.43 26.44
N ALA A 430 14.86 0.10 25.38
CA ALA A 430 14.17 0.69 24.23
C ALA A 430 13.21 -0.28 23.53
N ALA A 431 13.43 -1.59 23.65
CA ALA A 431 12.56 -2.64 23.08
C ALA A 431 11.13 -2.61 23.64
N VAL A 432 10.92 -2.01 24.82
CA VAL A 432 9.61 -1.91 25.47
C VAL A 432 8.63 -1.10 24.64
N GLY A 433 9.05 0.04 24.07
CA GLY A 433 8.19 0.86 23.22
C GLY A 433 7.67 0.10 22.01
N TYR A 434 8.53 -0.68 21.37
CA TYR A 434 8.14 -1.56 20.26
C TYR A 434 7.20 -2.67 20.71
N GLY A 435 7.54 -3.32 21.85
CA GLY A 435 6.73 -4.38 22.42
C GLY A 435 5.30 -3.95 22.71
N VAL A 436 5.09 -2.76 23.28
CA VAL A 436 3.76 -2.19 23.54
C VAL A 436 2.94 -2.08 22.26
N VAL A 437 3.53 -1.56 21.18
CA VAL A 437 2.82 -1.41 19.90
C VAL A 437 2.44 -2.77 19.33
N TYR A 438 3.35 -3.76 19.30
CA TYR A 438 3.04 -5.09 18.80
C TYR A 438 1.97 -5.82 19.61
N HIS A 439 1.94 -5.65 20.94
CA HIS A 439 0.87 -6.21 21.79
C HIS A 439 -0.47 -5.52 21.53
N LEU A 440 -0.48 -4.20 21.27
CA LEU A 440 -1.68 -3.48 20.90
C LEU A 440 -2.23 -3.96 19.55
N GLU A 441 -1.37 -4.17 18.54
CA GLU A 441 -1.75 -4.73 17.25
C GLU A 441 -2.38 -6.11 17.41
N LEU A 442 -1.78 -6.96 18.24
CA LEU A 442 -2.29 -8.28 18.56
C LEU A 442 -3.67 -8.20 19.20
N LEU A 443 -3.87 -7.31 20.19
CA LEU A 443 -5.17 -7.04 20.80
C LEU A 443 -6.21 -6.58 19.78
N MET A 444 -5.83 -5.63 18.91
CA MET A 444 -6.72 -5.11 17.86
C MET A 444 -7.12 -6.21 16.86
N LEU A 445 -6.24 -7.15 16.53
CA LEU A 445 -6.58 -8.31 15.70
C LEU A 445 -7.60 -9.22 16.36
N PHE A 446 -7.47 -9.48 17.67
CA PHE A 446 -8.50 -10.24 18.42
C PHE A 446 -9.86 -9.53 18.37
N VAL A 447 -9.89 -8.22 18.62
CA VAL A 447 -11.13 -7.42 18.55
C VAL A 447 -11.70 -7.43 17.12
N THR A 448 -10.83 -7.36 16.09
CA THR A 448 -11.22 -7.47 14.68
C THR A 448 -11.89 -8.83 14.40
N MET A 449 -11.32 -9.94 14.87
CA MET A 449 -11.92 -11.27 14.68
C MET A 449 -13.28 -11.38 15.37
N VAL A 450 -13.44 -10.82 16.58
CA VAL A 450 -14.75 -10.76 17.27
C VAL A 450 -15.75 -9.92 16.48
N ALA A 451 -15.31 -8.80 15.90
CA ALA A 451 -16.16 -7.96 15.05
C ALA A 451 -16.55 -8.67 13.74
N MET A 452 -15.63 -9.45 13.14
CA MET A 452 -15.86 -10.19 11.89
C MET A 452 -16.74 -11.44 12.07
N GLY A 453 -16.75 -12.08 13.22
CA GLY A 453 -17.44 -13.35 13.46
C GLY A 453 -18.89 -13.40 12.98
N PRO A 454 -19.78 -12.49 13.39
CA PRO A 454 -21.16 -12.46 12.92
C PRO A 454 -21.33 -12.16 11.42
N LEU A 455 -20.35 -11.48 10.78
CA LEU A 455 -20.36 -11.20 9.34
C LEU A 455 -20.07 -12.48 8.54
N VAL A 456 -19.19 -13.34 9.05
CA VAL A 456 -18.89 -14.67 8.48
C VAL A 456 -20.12 -15.57 8.60
N TYR A 457 -20.72 -15.66 9.81
CA TYR A 457 -21.84 -16.54 10.08
C TYR A 457 -23.11 -16.20 9.27
N ARG A 458 -23.50 -14.91 9.19
CA ARG A 458 -24.69 -14.48 8.45
C ARG A 458 -24.62 -14.81 6.95
N ARG A 459 -23.43 -14.82 6.33
CA ARG A 459 -23.27 -15.13 4.91
C ARG A 459 -23.30 -16.62 4.62
N GLN A 460 -22.82 -17.46 5.54
CA GLN A 460 -22.95 -18.91 5.43
C GLN A 460 -24.42 -19.36 5.46
N LEU A 461 -25.28 -18.69 6.22
CA LEU A 461 -26.71 -18.99 6.30
C LEU A 461 -27.53 -18.54 5.07
N LYS A 462 -27.09 -17.53 4.33
CA LYS A 462 -27.84 -16.99 3.17
C LYS A 462 -27.68 -17.79 1.87
N GLY A 463 -26.80 -18.82 1.80
CA GLY A 463 -26.71 -19.83 0.74
C GLY A 463 -26.80 -19.35 -0.72
N ARG A 464 -26.51 -18.05 -1.01
CA ARG A 464 -26.56 -17.53 -2.39
C ARG A 464 -25.34 -18.03 -3.18
N PRO A 465 -25.53 -18.53 -4.41
CA PRO A 465 -24.40 -18.80 -5.30
C PRO A 465 -23.62 -17.52 -5.48
N MET A 466 -22.31 -17.55 -5.15
CA MET A 466 -21.43 -16.41 -5.35
C MET A 466 -21.31 -16.14 -6.84
N GLU A 467 -21.72 -14.93 -7.27
CA GLU A 467 -21.29 -14.44 -8.57
C GLU A 467 -19.75 -14.41 -8.60
N LYS A 468 -19.18 -15.02 -9.63
CA LYS A 468 -17.74 -15.17 -9.79
C LYS A 468 -17.08 -13.80 -9.79
N PHE A 469 -16.24 -13.51 -8.79
CA PHE A 469 -15.40 -12.33 -8.79
C PHE A 469 -14.37 -12.45 -9.91
N GLY A 470 -14.08 -11.35 -10.60
CA GLY A 470 -13.29 -11.32 -11.81
C GLY A 470 -11.86 -11.88 -11.80
N LEU A 471 -11.28 -12.22 -10.63
CA LEU A 471 -10.06 -13.01 -10.53
C LEU A 471 -10.31 -14.52 -10.65
N ALA A 472 -11.60 -14.94 -10.64
CA ALA A 472 -12.02 -16.33 -10.56
C ALA A 472 -12.13 -17.05 -11.91
N GLU A 473 -12.05 -16.33 -13.03
CA GLU A 473 -12.12 -16.94 -14.36
C GLU A 473 -10.72 -17.06 -14.99
N PHE A 474 -9.77 -17.65 -14.28
CA PHE A 474 -8.67 -18.29 -14.98
C PHE A 474 -9.22 -19.55 -15.62
N PRO A 475 -9.07 -19.75 -16.94
CA PRO A 475 -9.45 -21.00 -17.56
C PRO A 475 -8.64 -22.13 -16.93
N SER A 476 -9.38 -23.13 -16.42
CA SER A 476 -8.84 -24.41 -15.96
C SER A 476 -8.13 -25.14 -17.08
#